data_2124b9a91d269d149d9ce3b804bb3dd9
#
_entry.id   2124b9a91d269d149d9ce3b804bb3dd9
#
_cell.length_a   1.000
_cell.length_b   1.000
_cell.length_c   1.000
_cell.angle_alpha   90.00
_cell.angle_beta   90.00
_cell.angle_gamma   90.00
#
_symmetry.space_group_name_H-M   'P 1'
#
loop_
_entity.id
_entity.type
_entity.pdbx_description
1 polymer ?
#
loop_
_entity_poly.entity_id
_entity_poly.type
_entity_poly.pdbx_seq_one_letter_code
_entity_poly.pdbx_strand_id
1 'polypeptide(L)'
;MTEQAKVPAIRFAGFTDPWEQRKLGDIAERVTRKNENNESDLPLTISAQHGLIDQRLFFNAQVASRDMSGYYLLRQGEFAYNKSTSADSPWGAIKRLTRYEKGCVSTLYICFALLNANPDYLVTYYETNRWHKAVQMIAAEGARNHGLLNIAPDDFFDTMVSLPESQAEQQTIGAFFSRLDSLITLHQRKRL
;
A
#
# COMPACT_ATOMS: atom_id res chain seq x y z
N MET A 1 -16.80 22.14 15.33
CA MET A 1 -17.27 22.20 13.92
C MET A 1 -17.20 20.77 13.40
N THR A 2 -18.35 20.13 13.23
CA THR A 2 -18.45 18.77 12.67
C THR A 2 -18.00 18.84 11.22
N GLU A 3 -16.91 18.19 10.91
CA GLU A 3 -16.42 18.02 9.54
C GLU A 3 -17.48 17.25 8.76
N GLN A 4 -18.10 17.94 7.81
CA GLN A 4 -19.15 17.38 6.99
C GLN A 4 -18.58 16.21 6.21
N ALA A 5 -19.07 14.99 6.44
CA ALA A 5 -18.66 13.79 5.74
C ALA A 5 -18.71 14.06 4.22
N LYS A 6 -17.56 14.05 3.56
CA LYS A 6 -17.48 14.32 2.12
C LYS A 6 -18.03 13.13 1.35
N VAL A 7 -19.29 13.25 0.96
CA VAL A 7 -19.91 12.30 0.03
C VAL A 7 -19.21 12.44 -1.33
N PRO A 8 -18.73 11.35 -1.94
CA PRO A 8 -18.12 11.42 -3.26
C PRO A 8 -19.14 11.87 -4.31
N ALA A 9 -18.67 12.66 -5.30
CA ALA A 9 -19.53 13.18 -6.37
C ALA A 9 -20.13 12.08 -7.27
N ILE A 10 -19.45 10.94 -7.34
CA ILE A 10 -19.90 9.74 -8.08
C ILE A 10 -19.90 8.58 -7.11
N ARG A 11 -20.99 7.81 -7.10
CA ARG A 11 -21.21 6.70 -6.19
C ARG A 11 -22.00 5.60 -6.87
N PHE A 12 -21.79 4.34 -6.46
CA PHE A 12 -22.63 3.25 -6.90
C PHE A 12 -24.05 3.40 -6.37
N ALA A 13 -25.04 3.05 -7.17
CA ALA A 13 -26.44 3.13 -6.76
C ALA A 13 -26.72 2.21 -5.56
N GLY A 14 -27.59 2.68 -4.66
CA GLY A 14 -28.01 1.92 -3.48
C GLY A 14 -27.21 2.19 -2.21
N PHE A 15 -26.12 2.95 -2.27
CA PHE A 15 -25.36 3.36 -1.09
C PHE A 15 -25.66 4.82 -0.74
N THR A 16 -26.07 5.07 0.49
CA THR A 16 -26.44 6.38 1.02
C THR A 16 -25.66 6.77 2.27
N ASP A 17 -25.05 5.78 2.96
CA ASP A 17 -24.33 6.03 4.20
C ASP A 17 -23.16 6.98 3.99
N PRO A 18 -22.81 7.82 4.97
CA PRO A 18 -21.70 8.76 4.83
C PRO A 18 -20.37 8.03 4.69
N TRP A 19 -19.41 8.68 4.05
CA TRP A 19 -18.00 8.24 4.12
C TRP A 19 -17.37 8.83 5.37
N GLU A 20 -16.53 8.05 6.01
CA GLU A 20 -15.81 8.43 7.23
C GLU A 20 -14.32 8.68 6.97
N GLN A 21 -13.73 9.42 7.90
CA GLN A 21 -12.28 9.59 8.01
C GLN A 21 -11.79 8.79 9.21
N ARG A 22 -10.93 7.79 9.00
CA ARG A 22 -10.36 6.98 10.07
C ARG A 22 -8.85 7.02 10.01
N LYS A 23 -8.20 7.01 11.16
CA LYS A 23 -6.75 6.81 11.20
C LYS A 23 -6.41 5.45 10.60
N LEU A 24 -5.28 5.36 9.88
CA LEU A 24 -4.81 4.07 9.40
C LEU A 24 -4.64 3.08 10.56
N GLY A 25 -4.13 3.53 11.71
CA GLY A 25 -3.97 2.71 12.92
C GLY A 25 -5.27 2.15 13.52
N ASP A 26 -6.45 2.73 13.18
CA ASP A 26 -7.74 2.19 13.60
C ASP A 26 -8.22 1.03 12.73
N ILE A 27 -7.67 0.91 11.52
CA ILE A 27 -8.10 -0.07 10.51
C ILE A 27 -6.99 -1.05 10.11
N ALA A 28 -5.77 -0.83 10.58
CA ALA A 28 -4.61 -1.66 10.28
C ALA A 28 -3.65 -1.75 11.46
N GLU A 29 -2.92 -2.84 11.56
CA GLU A 29 -1.85 -3.04 12.53
C GLU A 29 -0.49 -3.10 11.84
N ARG A 30 0.54 -2.63 12.54
CA ARG A 30 1.90 -2.65 12.03
C ARG A 30 2.47 -4.06 12.01
N VAL A 31 3.06 -4.46 10.89
CA VAL A 31 3.80 -5.71 10.76
C VAL A 31 5.30 -5.44 10.95
N THR A 32 5.85 -6.00 12.03
CA THR A 32 7.29 -5.93 12.36
C THR A 32 7.91 -7.32 12.47
N ARG A 33 7.16 -8.35 12.08
CA ARG A 33 7.61 -9.75 12.06
C ARG A 33 8.90 -9.87 11.27
N LYS A 34 9.92 -10.47 11.88
CA LYS A 34 11.21 -10.73 11.26
C LYS A 34 11.26 -12.10 10.59
N ASN A 35 12.13 -12.22 9.61
CA ASN A 35 12.42 -13.50 8.94
C ASN A 35 13.46 -14.34 9.74
N GLU A 36 13.36 -14.36 11.08
CA GLU A 36 14.37 -14.91 12.00
C GLU A 36 14.72 -16.37 11.73
N ASN A 37 13.77 -17.16 11.27
CA ASN A 37 13.96 -18.58 10.97
C ASN A 37 14.21 -18.85 9.47
N ASN A 38 14.56 -17.82 8.70
CA ASN A 38 14.69 -17.92 7.23
C ASN A 38 13.44 -18.54 6.57
N GLU A 39 12.26 -18.13 7.03
CA GLU A 39 10.97 -18.62 6.51
C GLU A 39 10.79 -18.30 5.02
N SER A 40 11.49 -17.30 4.51
CA SER A 40 11.50 -16.93 3.09
C SER A 40 12.90 -16.50 2.65
N ASP A 41 13.29 -16.94 1.47
CA ASP A 41 14.48 -16.50 0.73
C ASP A 41 14.14 -15.55 -0.42
N LEU A 42 12.89 -15.09 -0.48
CA LEU A 42 12.36 -14.22 -1.54
C LEU A 42 12.48 -12.75 -1.16
N PRO A 43 13.47 -12.00 -1.69
CA PRO A 43 13.55 -10.57 -1.49
C PRO A 43 12.51 -9.86 -2.37
N LEU A 44 11.68 -9.03 -1.78
CA LEU A 44 10.67 -8.25 -2.47
C LEU A 44 11.05 -6.79 -2.62
N THR A 45 10.59 -6.19 -3.71
CA THR A 45 10.59 -4.74 -3.93
C THR A 45 9.26 -4.29 -4.49
N ILE A 46 8.95 -2.98 -4.38
CA ILE A 46 7.76 -2.40 -4.98
C ILE A 46 8.08 -1.88 -6.38
N SER A 47 7.35 -2.39 -7.37
CA SER A 47 7.22 -1.83 -8.71
C SER A 47 5.91 -1.06 -8.81
N ALA A 48 5.93 0.14 -9.39
CA ALA A 48 4.70 0.92 -9.61
C ALA A 48 3.67 0.14 -10.47
N GLN A 49 4.15 -0.58 -11.49
CA GLN A 49 3.27 -1.31 -12.43
C GLN A 49 2.93 -2.74 -11.97
N HIS A 50 3.82 -3.41 -11.23
CA HIS A 50 3.70 -4.84 -10.96
C HIS A 50 3.46 -5.17 -9.49
N GLY A 51 3.36 -4.17 -8.62
CA GLY A 51 3.15 -4.35 -7.18
C GLY A 51 4.41 -4.86 -6.47
N LEU A 52 4.23 -5.70 -5.46
CA LEU A 52 5.33 -6.38 -4.77
C LEU A 52 5.81 -7.56 -5.59
N ILE A 53 7.06 -7.49 -6.05
CA ILE A 53 7.69 -8.48 -6.94
C ILE A 53 9.06 -8.91 -6.41
N ASP A 54 9.57 -10.03 -6.93
CA ASP A 54 10.92 -10.49 -6.66
C ASP A 54 11.94 -9.42 -7.09
N GLN A 55 12.71 -8.94 -6.13
CA GLN A 55 13.72 -7.91 -6.34
C GLN A 55 14.77 -8.31 -7.39
N ARG A 56 15.12 -9.60 -7.46
CA ARG A 56 16.10 -10.13 -8.40
C ARG A 56 15.66 -10.01 -9.85
N LEU A 57 14.33 -10.14 -10.08
CA LEU A 57 13.74 -9.96 -11.42
C LEU A 57 13.66 -8.48 -11.81
N PHE A 58 13.47 -7.60 -10.83
CA PHE A 58 13.30 -6.17 -11.08
C PHE A 58 14.63 -5.47 -11.42
N PHE A 59 15.68 -5.77 -10.63
CA PHE A 59 17.00 -5.14 -10.80
C PHE A 59 17.97 -5.95 -11.66
N ASN A 60 17.58 -7.13 -12.14
CA ASN A 60 18.44 -8.10 -12.81
C ASN A 60 19.72 -8.41 -12.01
N ALA A 61 19.67 -8.26 -10.69
CA ALA A 61 20.75 -8.49 -9.74
C ALA A 61 20.18 -8.69 -8.32
N GLN A 62 20.95 -9.34 -7.45
CA GLN A 62 20.61 -9.43 -6.05
C GLN A 62 21.10 -8.17 -5.32
N VAL A 63 20.17 -7.29 -4.94
CA VAL A 63 20.44 -6.08 -4.14
C VAL A 63 20.25 -6.34 -2.64
N ALA A 64 19.37 -7.29 -2.29
CA ALA A 64 19.15 -7.69 -0.91
C ALA A 64 20.38 -8.40 -0.34
N SER A 65 20.58 -8.28 0.98
CA SER A 65 21.59 -9.06 1.71
C SER A 65 21.38 -10.57 1.50
N ARG A 66 22.47 -11.34 1.52
CA ARG A 66 22.37 -12.81 1.56
C ARG A 66 21.67 -13.29 2.82
N ASP A 67 21.94 -12.64 3.94
CA ASP A 67 21.23 -12.84 5.20
C ASP A 67 20.06 -11.85 5.29
N MET A 68 18.87 -12.38 5.23
CA MET A 68 17.61 -11.64 5.36
C MET A 68 16.88 -11.89 6.68
N SER A 69 17.54 -12.50 7.66
CA SER A 69 16.93 -12.76 8.99
C SER A 69 16.45 -11.49 9.68
N GLY A 70 17.14 -10.37 9.47
CA GLY A 70 16.78 -9.06 9.97
C GLY A 70 15.69 -8.32 9.17
N TYR A 71 15.26 -8.82 8.00
CA TYR A 71 14.24 -8.21 7.17
C TYR A 71 12.83 -8.44 7.76
N TYR A 72 11.87 -7.61 7.36
CA TYR A 72 10.47 -7.90 7.68
C TYR A 72 9.95 -9.01 6.77
N LEU A 73 9.28 -9.99 7.38
CA LEU A 73 8.57 -11.06 6.68
C LEU A 73 7.14 -10.63 6.41
N LEU A 74 6.80 -10.42 5.14
CA LEU A 74 5.45 -10.16 4.67
C LEU A 74 4.75 -11.47 4.32
N ARG A 75 3.45 -11.53 4.61
CA ARG A 75 2.55 -12.60 4.17
C ARG A 75 1.55 -12.09 3.13
N GLN A 76 1.03 -12.99 2.32
CA GLN A 76 0.01 -12.66 1.33
C GLN A 76 -1.15 -11.90 1.96
N GLY A 77 -1.58 -10.83 1.31
CA GLY A 77 -2.62 -9.92 1.81
C GLY A 77 -2.11 -8.72 2.58
N GLU A 78 -0.90 -8.78 3.14
CA GLU A 78 -0.29 -7.66 3.86
C GLU A 78 0.24 -6.59 2.91
N PHE A 79 0.35 -5.36 3.41
CA PHE A 79 0.76 -4.19 2.65
C PHE A 79 2.18 -3.75 3.04
N ALA A 80 2.87 -3.15 2.08
CA ALA A 80 4.14 -2.47 2.32
C ALA A 80 4.15 -1.07 1.69
N TYR A 81 4.64 -0.10 2.43
CA TYR A 81 4.92 1.25 1.96
C TYR A 81 6.43 1.42 1.77
N ASN A 82 6.84 1.62 0.53
CA ASN A 82 8.20 2.03 0.19
C ASN A 82 8.27 3.56 0.17
N LYS A 83 9.06 4.13 1.07
CA LYS A 83 9.25 5.58 1.20
C LYS A 83 10.22 6.18 0.16
N SER A 84 10.77 5.38 -0.74
CA SER A 84 11.66 5.86 -1.80
C SER A 84 10.86 6.66 -2.84
N THR A 85 11.38 7.81 -3.19
CA THR A 85 10.76 8.71 -4.16
C THR A 85 11.30 8.48 -5.56
N SER A 86 10.44 8.64 -6.56
CA SER A 86 10.78 8.66 -7.98
C SER A 86 9.95 9.72 -8.71
N ALA A 87 10.22 9.95 -9.99
CA ALA A 87 9.40 10.86 -10.79
C ALA A 87 7.93 10.42 -10.84
N ASP A 88 7.68 9.11 -10.96
CA ASP A 88 6.32 8.54 -11.02
C ASP A 88 5.69 8.32 -9.64
N SER A 89 6.49 8.36 -8.57
CA SER A 89 6.05 8.13 -7.20
C SER A 89 6.70 9.12 -6.24
N PRO A 90 6.33 10.40 -6.30
CA PRO A 90 6.99 11.46 -5.51
C PRO A 90 6.81 11.31 -3.99
N TRP A 91 5.82 10.56 -3.56
CA TRP A 91 5.51 10.28 -2.15
C TRP A 91 5.73 8.80 -1.78
N GLY A 92 6.49 8.07 -2.61
CA GLY A 92 6.67 6.63 -2.47
C GLY A 92 5.49 5.83 -3.03
N ALA A 93 5.43 4.54 -2.70
CA ALA A 93 4.38 3.66 -3.20
C ALA A 93 3.95 2.66 -2.12
N ILE A 94 2.64 2.40 -2.07
CA ILE A 94 2.02 1.44 -1.15
C ILE A 94 1.41 0.33 -2.00
N LYS A 95 1.79 -0.92 -1.73
CA LYS A 95 1.31 -2.09 -2.48
C LYS A 95 1.00 -3.25 -1.55
N ARG A 96 0.02 -4.06 -1.95
CA ARG A 96 -0.39 -5.29 -1.26
C ARG A 96 0.36 -6.49 -1.84
N LEU A 97 0.81 -7.41 -1.00
CA LEU A 97 1.39 -8.68 -1.44
C LEU A 97 0.28 -9.63 -1.88
N THR A 98 0.20 -9.86 -3.19
CA THR A 98 -0.82 -10.75 -3.79
C THR A 98 -0.21 -11.89 -4.58
N ARG A 99 1.00 -11.72 -5.11
CA ARG A 99 1.63 -12.64 -6.05
C ARG A 99 2.31 -13.84 -5.37
N TYR A 100 2.78 -13.67 -4.15
CA TYR A 100 3.52 -14.67 -3.40
C TYR A 100 2.86 -14.92 -2.05
N GLU A 101 3.00 -16.13 -1.52
CA GLU A 101 2.49 -16.48 -0.19
C GLU A 101 3.18 -15.68 0.90
N LYS A 102 4.51 -15.52 0.77
CA LYS A 102 5.34 -14.72 1.68
C LYS A 102 6.61 -14.22 0.98
N GLY A 103 7.26 -13.21 1.57
CA GLY A 103 8.54 -12.68 1.11
C GLY A 103 9.10 -11.63 2.04
N CYS A 104 10.34 -11.21 1.81
CA CYS A 104 11.08 -10.32 2.69
C CYS A 104 11.21 -8.92 2.10
N VAL A 105 10.97 -7.90 2.92
CA VAL A 105 11.25 -6.50 2.57
C VAL A 105 12.21 -5.87 3.57
N SER A 106 12.97 -4.88 3.11
CA SER A 106 13.85 -4.09 3.98
C SER A 106 13.06 -3.45 5.14
N THR A 107 13.71 -3.31 6.30
CA THR A 107 13.16 -2.58 7.46
C THR A 107 12.94 -1.09 7.24
N LEU A 108 13.39 -0.56 6.11
CA LEU A 108 13.07 0.81 5.68
C LEU A 108 11.61 0.96 5.24
N TYR A 109 10.94 -0.13 4.92
CA TYR A 109 9.51 -0.14 4.58
C TYR A 109 8.66 -0.05 5.84
N ILE A 110 7.48 0.55 5.71
CA ILE A 110 6.42 0.45 6.72
C ILE A 110 5.46 -0.64 6.24
N CYS A 111 5.32 -1.70 7.02
CA CYS A 111 4.49 -2.86 6.69
C CYS A 111 3.27 -2.92 7.59
N PHE A 112 2.11 -3.32 7.05
CA PHE A 112 0.88 -3.40 7.83
C PHE A 112 -0.09 -4.47 7.31
N ALA A 113 -0.91 -4.98 8.22
CA ALA A 113 -2.02 -5.88 7.97
C ALA A 113 -3.35 -5.17 8.28
N LEU A 114 -4.40 -5.45 7.52
CA LEU A 114 -5.72 -4.86 7.77
C LEU A 114 -6.47 -5.62 8.87
N LEU A 115 -7.18 -4.88 9.71
CA LEU A 115 -8.02 -5.40 10.77
C LEU A 115 -9.50 -5.46 10.33
N ASN A 116 -10.03 -4.38 9.82
CA ASN A 116 -11.47 -4.23 9.58
C ASN A 116 -11.85 -3.38 8.36
N ALA A 117 -10.93 -3.17 7.40
CA ALA A 117 -11.22 -2.52 6.14
C ALA A 117 -11.10 -3.53 4.98
N ASN A 118 -11.83 -3.28 3.88
CA ASN A 118 -11.73 -4.12 2.70
C ASN A 118 -10.38 -3.92 2.00
N PRO A 119 -9.60 -4.99 1.76
CA PRO A 119 -8.26 -4.86 1.20
C PRO A 119 -8.25 -4.37 -0.26
N ASP A 120 -9.24 -4.73 -1.07
CA ASP A 120 -9.30 -4.30 -2.47
C ASP A 120 -9.70 -2.81 -2.56
N TYR A 121 -10.54 -2.34 -1.62
CA TYR A 121 -10.82 -0.92 -1.47
C TYR A 121 -9.53 -0.14 -1.14
N LEU A 122 -8.74 -0.62 -0.19
CA LEU A 122 -7.49 0.05 0.20
C LEU A 122 -6.45 0.06 -0.93
N VAL A 123 -6.36 -1.03 -1.72
CA VAL A 123 -5.55 -1.03 -2.95
C VAL A 123 -6.01 0.12 -3.86
N THR A 124 -7.32 0.21 -4.14
CA THR A 124 -7.89 1.27 -4.98
C THR A 124 -7.60 2.67 -4.41
N TYR A 125 -7.75 2.85 -3.09
CA TYR A 125 -7.48 4.12 -2.42
C TYR A 125 -6.02 4.56 -2.60
N TYR A 126 -5.05 3.67 -2.41
CA TYR A 126 -3.63 3.96 -2.53
C TYR A 126 -3.11 4.07 -3.98
N GLU A 127 -3.89 3.65 -4.98
CA GLU A 127 -3.62 3.97 -6.39
C GLU A 127 -4.04 5.41 -6.78
N THR A 128 -4.76 6.12 -5.90
CA THR A 128 -5.10 7.53 -6.08
C THR A 128 -4.05 8.45 -5.46
N ASN A 129 -4.16 9.74 -5.66
CA ASN A 129 -3.33 10.77 -5.01
C ASN A 129 -3.94 11.31 -3.70
N ARG A 130 -5.05 10.75 -3.22
CA ARG A 130 -5.77 11.27 -2.04
C ARG A 130 -4.96 11.21 -0.74
N TRP A 131 -4.09 10.23 -0.62
CA TRP A 131 -3.21 10.03 0.54
C TRP A 131 -1.93 10.87 0.48
N HIS A 132 -1.57 11.42 -0.70
CA HIS A 132 -0.31 12.16 -0.90
C HIS A 132 -0.19 13.36 0.03
N LYS A 133 -1.29 14.13 0.22
CA LYS A 133 -1.28 15.32 1.08
C LYS A 133 -0.99 14.95 2.55
N ALA A 134 -1.56 13.86 3.04
CA ALA A 134 -1.31 13.39 4.40
C ALA A 134 0.16 13.01 4.59
N VAL A 135 0.73 12.27 3.65
CA VAL A 135 2.15 11.91 3.67
C VAL A 135 3.05 13.14 3.55
N GLN A 136 2.70 14.11 2.69
CA GLN A 136 3.43 15.36 2.56
C GLN A 136 3.53 16.12 3.88
N MET A 137 2.44 16.14 4.67
CA MET A 137 2.40 16.84 5.94
C MET A 137 3.28 16.23 7.03
N ILE A 138 3.46 14.90 7.00
CA ILE A 138 4.27 14.16 7.98
C ILE A 138 5.71 13.92 7.52
N ALA A 139 6.02 14.13 6.23
CA ALA A 139 7.38 14.07 5.74
C ALA A 139 8.17 15.24 6.30
N ALA A 140 9.15 14.98 7.17
CA ALA A 140 9.93 16.03 7.83
C ALA A 140 10.61 16.92 6.80
N GLU A 141 10.48 18.23 6.96
CA GLU A 141 11.22 19.22 6.16
C GLU A 141 12.73 19.00 6.32
N GLY A 142 13.42 18.84 5.21
CA GLY A 142 14.87 18.92 5.13
C GLY A 142 15.65 17.61 5.07
N ALA A 143 15.08 16.45 5.23
CA ALA A 143 15.82 15.19 5.17
C ALA A 143 15.43 14.30 3.99
N ARG A 144 15.52 14.78 2.77
CA ARG A 144 15.58 13.94 1.59
C ARG A 144 16.99 13.37 1.43
N ASN A 145 17.38 12.48 2.34
CA ASN A 145 18.61 11.73 2.15
C ASN A 145 18.39 10.72 1.02
N HIS A 146 18.99 10.96 -0.14
CA HIS A 146 19.07 10.03 -1.27
C HIS A 146 17.70 9.55 -1.81
N GLY A 147 16.67 10.41 -1.83
CA GLY A 147 15.37 10.06 -2.37
C GLY A 147 14.51 9.20 -1.44
N LEU A 148 14.84 9.11 -0.16
CA LEU A 148 14.02 8.44 0.86
C LEU A 148 13.31 9.48 1.74
N LEU A 149 11.99 9.38 1.85
CA LEU A 149 11.19 10.23 2.75
C LEU A 149 11.47 9.87 4.21
N ASN A 150 11.67 10.90 5.04
CA ASN A 150 11.81 10.71 6.48
C ASN A 150 10.41 10.73 7.13
N ILE A 151 9.81 9.56 7.28
CA ILE A 151 8.48 9.36 7.86
C ILE A 151 8.60 8.32 8.97
N ALA A 152 8.22 8.72 10.18
CA ALA A 152 8.10 7.77 11.29
C ALA A 152 6.89 6.86 11.08
N PRO A 153 6.98 5.57 11.42
CA PRO A 153 5.85 4.66 11.29
C PRO A 153 4.60 5.15 12.04
N ASP A 154 4.74 5.67 13.25
CA ASP A 154 3.61 6.12 14.06
C ASP A 154 2.88 7.30 13.41
N ASP A 155 3.62 8.26 12.83
CA ASP A 155 3.03 9.35 12.05
C ASP A 155 2.27 8.85 10.83
N PHE A 156 2.78 7.80 10.16
CA PHE A 156 2.09 7.17 9.04
C PHE A 156 0.78 6.50 9.47
N PHE A 157 0.77 5.82 10.61
CA PHE A 157 -0.45 5.20 11.16
C PHE A 157 -1.47 6.22 11.67
N ASP A 158 -1.05 7.45 11.97
CA ASP A 158 -1.92 8.59 12.30
C ASP A 158 -2.54 9.26 11.06
N THR A 159 -2.12 8.91 9.85
CA THR A 159 -2.72 9.49 8.63
C THR A 159 -4.18 9.07 8.48
N MET A 160 -4.99 10.01 7.98
CA MET A 160 -6.42 9.79 7.78
C MET A 160 -6.69 9.12 6.44
N VAL A 161 -7.46 8.05 6.48
CA VAL A 161 -7.98 7.31 5.31
C VAL A 161 -9.46 7.61 5.17
N SER A 162 -9.88 8.02 3.97
CA SER A 162 -11.29 8.22 3.63
C SER A 162 -11.88 6.93 3.09
N LEU A 163 -12.92 6.40 3.71
CA LEU A 163 -13.54 5.15 3.31
C LEU A 163 -15.06 5.16 3.54
N PRO A 164 -15.84 4.40 2.75
CA PRO A 164 -17.24 4.16 3.04
C PRO A 164 -17.40 3.48 4.41
N GLU A 165 -18.38 3.90 5.20
CA GLU A 165 -18.77 3.19 6.43
C GLU A 165 -19.25 1.77 6.12
N SER A 166 -19.98 1.61 5.01
CA SER A 166 -20.50 0.32 4.55
C SER A 166 -19.41 -0.59 3.98
N GLN A 167 -19.19 -1.73 4.60
CA GLN A 167 -18.31 -2.78 4.08
C GLN A 167 -18.73 -3.29 2.69
N ALA A 168 -20.05 -3.32 2.43
CA ALA A 168 -20.58 -3.73 1.13
C ALA A 168 -20.20 -2.71 0.03
N GLU A 169 -20.17 -1.41 0.36
CA GLU A 169 -19.72 -0.40 -0.58
C GLU A 169 -18.21 -0.48 -0.82
N GLN A 170 -17.40 -0.66 0.23
CA GLN A 170 -15.97 -0.90 0.10
C GLN A 170 -15.69 -2.09 -0.82
N GLN A 171 -16.40 -3.21 -0.63
CA GLN A 171 -16.29 -4.42 -1.46
C GLN A 171 -16.68 -4.12 -2.91
N THR A 172 -17.75 -3.38 -3.15
CA THR A 172 -18.22 -3.04 -4.49
C THR A 172 -17.20 -2.18 -5.24
N ILE A 173 -16.64 -1.17 -4.57
CA ILE A 173 -15.61 -0.31 -5.15
C ILE A 173 -14.35 -1.11 -5.46
N GLY A 174 -13.84 -1.87 -4.50
CA GLY A 174 -12.62 -2.66 -4.67
C GLY A 174 -12.76 -3.69 -5.81
N ALA A 175 -13.85 -4.43 -5.83
CA ALA A 175 -14.11 -5.43 -6.87
C ALA A 175 -14.25 -4.81 -8.27
N PHE A 176 -14.91 -3.64 -8.38
CA PHE A 176 -15.05 -2.93 -9.66
C PHE A 176 -13.69 -2.54 -10.23
N PHE A 177 -12.83 -1.86 -9.45
CA PHE A 177 -11.53 -1.41 -9.94
C PHE A 177 -10.57 -2.58 -10.18
N SER A 178 -10.56 -3.61 -9.33
CA SER A 178 -9.77 -4.83 -9.56
C SER A 178 -10.14 -5.52 -10.88
N ARG A 179 -11.44 -5.57 -11.19
CA ARG A 179 -11.91 -6.13 -12.47
C ARG A 179 -11.51 -5.25 -13.66
N LEU A 180 -11.58 -3.93 -13.50
CA LEU A 180 -11.18 -2.98 -14.55
C LEU A 180 -9.69 -3.12 -14.88
N ASP A 181 -8.82 -3.17 -13.86
CA ASP A 181 -7.39 -3.37 -14.03
C ASP A 181 -7.06 -4.69 -14.72
N SER A 182 -7.79 -5.75 -14.38
CA SER A 182 -7.65 -7.06 -15.05
C SER A 182 -8.00 -6.98 -16.54
N LEU A 183 -9.07 -6.27 -16.89
CA LEU A 183 -9.49 -6.07 -18.29
C LEU A 183 -8.48 -5.24 -19.07
N ILE A 184 -7.95 -4.17 -18.48
CA ILE A 184 -6.90 -3.34 -19.09
C ILE A 184 -5.65 -4.18 -19.37
N THR A 185 -5.19 -4.94 -18.38
CA THR A 185 -4.02 -5.82 -18.49
C THR A 185 -4.20 -6.86 -19.62
N LEU A 186 -5.36 -7.50 -19.69
CA LEU A 186 -5.68 -8.46 -20.75
C LEU A 186 -5.71 -7.81 -22.14
N HIS A 187 -6.23 -6.58 -22.22
CA HIS A 187 -6.27 -5.84 -23.49
C HIS A 187 -4.88 -5.43 -23.98
N GLN A 188 -4.02 -5.00 -23.06
CA GLN A 188 -2.63 -4.66 -23.36
C GLN A 188 -1.83 -5.86 -23.86
N ARG A 189 -2.01 -7.05 -23.25
CA ARG A 189 -1.34 -8.30 -23.67
C ARG A 189 -1.75 -8.78 -25.05
N LYS A 190 -2.96 -8.45 -25.51
CA LYS A 190 -3.43 -8.82 -26.86
C LYS A 190 -2.88 -7.93 -27.97
N ARG A 191 -2.21 -6.83 -27.63
CA ARG A 191 -1.62 -5.88 -28.61
C ARG A 191 -0.12 -6.09 -28.80
N LEU A 192 0.49 -6.99 -28.06
CA LEU A 192 1.87 -7.48 -28.22
C LEU A 192 1.89 -8.81 -28.96
#